data_f6085f4152fcbe9445192ba77f72b76a
#
_entry.id   f6085f4152fcbe9445192ba77f72b76a
#
_cell.length_a   1.000
_cell.length_b   1.000
_cell.length_c   1.000
_cell.angle_alpha   90.00
_cell.angle_beta   90.00
_cell.angle_gamma   90.00
#
_symmetry.space_group_name_H-M   'P 1'
#
loop_
_entity.id
_entity.type
_entity.pdbx_description
1 polymer ?
#
loop_
_entity_poly.entity_id
_entity_poly.type
_entity_poly.pdbx_seq_one_letter_code
_entity_poly.pdbx_strand_id
1 'polypeptide(L)'
;MTQDSNLSTKFPLWVPRPVEETLEIYADWAAHYDEDLAEAGYDTPRRIAAALKPYVQPSARILDFGCGTGLSGLALRQAGFTTIDGLDISAPMLEKAQARGLYANLWQGLPGEITGVTAGQYSVIVAAGVVSLGAAPPETLSLILDYLAPGGFIGLSFNDPTMAHGSYDAVLTHEISRGRVELLFRENGLHLREPPMGSDVLILRRL
;
A
#
# COMPACT_ATOMS: atom_id res chain seq x y z
N MET A 1 -20.42 21.98 17.87
CA MET A 1 -19.07 22.27 17.43
C MET A 1 -18.68 21.12 16.53
N THR A 2 -18.83 21.28 15.23
CA THR A 2 -18.38 20.31 14.22
C THR A 2 -16.86 20.33 14.23
N GLN A 3 -16.23 19.27 14.72
CA GLN A 3 -14.80 19.06 14.51
C GLN A 3 -14.61 18.94 13.00
N ASP A 4 -13.77 19.80 12.43
CA ASP A 4 -13.33 19.68 11.04
C ASP A 4 -12.61 18.34 10.87
N SER A 5 -13.32 17.37 10.30
CA SER A 5 -12.83 16.01 9.99
C SER A 5 -11.94 15.99 8.73
N ASN A 6 -11.28 17.09 8.42
CA ASN A 6 -10.47 17.17 7.21
C ASN A 6 -9.07 16.59 7.48
N LEU A 7 -8.82 15.34 7.02
CA LEU A 7 -7.53 14.66 7.12
C LEU A 7 -6.35 15.51 6.64
N SER A 8 -6.55 16.33 5.60
CA SER A 8 -5.52 17.20 5.04
C SER A 8 -5.17 18.40 5.94
N THR A 9 -6.04 18.76 6.88
CA THR A 9 -5.77 19.85 7.86
C THR A 9 -5.11 19.32 9.14
N LYS A 10 -5.34 18.05 9.49
CA LYS A 10 -4.69 17.41 10.64
C LYS A 10 -3.22 17.06 10.36
N PHE A 11 -2.93 16.55 9.15
CA PHE A 11 -1.60 16.09 8.77
C PHE A 11 -1.28 16.48 7.33
N PRO A 12 -0.07 16.96 7.02
CA PRO A 12 0.35 17.26 5.64
C PRO A 12 0.71 15.97 4.90
N LEU A 13 -0.26 15.06 4.69
CA LEU A 13 -0.02 13.68 4.25
C LEU A 13 0.66 13.56 2.88
N TRP A 14 0.41 14.52 1.97
CA TRP A 14 0.83 14.40 0.57
C TRP A 14 1.91 15.41 0.18
N VAL A 15 2.93 15.55 1.03
CA VAL A 15 4.11 16.35 0.74
C VAL A 15 5.37 15.51 0.94
N PRO A 16 6.43 15.73 0.14
CA PRO A 16 7.72 15.07 0.36
C PRO A 16 8.26 15.42 1.74
N ARG A 17 8.78 14.42 2.45
CA ARG A 17 9.39 14.60 3.77
C ARG A 17 10.40 13.52 4.07
N PRO A 18 11.31 13.72 5.06
CA PRO A 18 12.13 12.66 5.61
C PRO A 18 11.31 11.52 6.20
N VAL A 19 11.83 10.31 6.17
CA VAL A 19 11.11 9.12 6.67
C VAL A 19 10.85 9.20 8.17
N GLU A 20 11.71 9.86 8.93
CA GLU A 20 11.58 10.09 10.37
C GLU A 20 10.29 10.87 10.68
N GLU A 21 10.01 11.94 9.93
CA GLU A 21 8.78 12.73 10.06
C GLU A 21 7.55 11.91 9.67
N THR A 22 7.66 11.05 8.66
CA THR A 22 6.60 10.11 8.27
C THR A 22 6.29 9.16 9.41
N LEU A 23 7.31 8.57 10.05
CA LEU A 23 7.15 7.68 11.19
C LEU A 23 6.47 8.36 12.38
N GLU A 24 6.87 9.61 12.70
CA GLU A 24 6.25 10.40 13.77
C GLU A 24 4.76 10.65 13.48
N ILE A 25 4.42 11.11 12.28
CA ILE A 25 3.02 11.36 11.89
C ILE A 25 2.17 10.10 12.02
N TYR A 26 2.64 8.96 11.49
CA TYR A 26 1.87 7.72 11.56
C TYR A 26 1.81 7.14 12.97
N ALA A 27 2.84 7.33 13.80
CA ALA A 27 2.81 6.94 15.20
C ALA A 27 1.75 7.72 16.00
N ASP A 28 1.72 9.06 15.84
CA ASP A 28 0.74 9.93 16.49
C ASP A 28 -0.68 9.65 16.00
N TRP A 29 -0.82 9.31 14.72
CA TRP A 29 -2.13 9.07 14.11
C TRP A 29 -2.66 7.66 14.36
N ALA A 30 -1.82 6.69 14.73
CA ALA A 30 -2.19 5.28 14.85
C ALA A 30 -3.43 5.03 15.72
N ALA A 31 -3.66 5.85 16.77
CA ALA A 31 -4.80 5.70 17.66
C ALA A 31 -6.16 5.93 16.95
N HIS A 32 -6.21 6.87 16.01
CA HIS A 32 -7.43 7.33 15.32
C HIS A 32 -7.46 6.99 13.83
N TYR A 33 -6.39 6.38 13.31
CA TYR A 33 -6.20 6.12 11.88
C TYR A 33 -7.38 5.42 11.23
N ASP A 34 -7.85 4.34 11.84
CA ASP A 34 -8.94 3.54 11.28
C ASP A 34 -10.28 4.29 11.29
N GLU A 35 -10.56 5.04 12.36
CA GLU A 35 -11.78 5.84 12.49
C GLU A 35 -11.79 6.97 11.48
N ASP A 36 -10.70 7.75 11.41
CA ASP A 36 -10.55 8.85 10.46
C ASP A 36 -10.68 8.38 8.99
N LEU A 37 -10.07 7.24 8.64
CA LEU A 37 -10.17 6.67 7.29
C LEU A 37 -11.55 6.07 6.98
N ALA A 38 -12.22 5.50 7.98
CA ALA A 38 -13.59 5.02 7.81
C ALA A 38 -14.56 6.19 7.57
N GLU A 39 -14.43 7.28 8.34
CA GLU A 39 -15.20 8.51 8.15
C GLU A 39 -14.92 9.14 6.77
N ALA A 40 -13.65 9.17 6.36
CA ALA A 40 -13.24 9.66 5.04
C ALA A 40 -13.68 8.75 3.89
N GLY A 41 -14.17 7.54 4.16
CA GLY A 41 -14.65 6.59 3.15
C GLY A 41 -13.52 6.02 2.30
N TYR A 42 -12.39 5.65 2.92
CA TYR A 42 -11.22 5.09 2.24
C TYR A 42 -11.52 3.74 1.59
N ASP A 43 -11.43 3.66 0.25
CA ASP A 43 -11.84 2.49 -0.54
C ASP A 43 -10.70 1.79 -1.28
N THR A 44 -9.52 2.37 -1.35
CA THR A 44 -8.40 1.87 -2.14
C THR A 44 -8.00 0.41 -1.83
N PRO A 45 -7.88 -0.04 -0.55
CA PRO A 45 -7.54 -1.42 -0.25
C PRO A 45 -8.54 -2.43 -0.83
N ARG A 46 -9.85 -2.13 -0.75
CA ARG A 46 -10.91 -2.97 -1.32
C ARG A 46 -10.79 -3.06 -2.84
N ARG A 47 -10.50 -1.94 -3.51
CA ARG A 47 -10.32 -1.88 -4.97
C ARG A 47 -9.10 -2.68 -5.41
N ILE A 48 -7.96 -2.57 -4.71
CA ILE A 48 -6.76 -3.39 -4.99
C ILE A 48 -7.08 -4.87 -4.83
N ALA A 49 -7.69 -5.27 -3.72
CA ALA A 49 -8.04 -6.66 -3.47
C ALA A 49 -9.00 -7.23 -4.53
N ALA A 50 -9.98 -6.44 -4.98
CA ALA A 50 -10.89 -6.82 -6.06
C ALA A 50 -10.19 -6.97 -7.41
N ALA A 51 -9.31 -6.01 -7.77
CA ALA A 51 -8.55 -6.02 -9.02
C ALA A 51 -7.54 -7.19 -9.09
N LEU A 52 -7.06 -7.66 -7.94
CA LEU A 52 -6.08 -8.75 -7.85
C LEU A 52 -6.72 -10.14 -8.10
N LYS A 53 -7.99 -10.31 -7.75
CA LYS A 53 -8.71 -11.61 -7.83
C LYS A 53 -8.63 -12.33 -9.18
N PRO A 54 -8.72 -11.68 -10.35
CA PRO A 54 -8.64 -12.38 -11.63
C PRO A 54 -7.27 -13.01 -11.92
N TYR A 55 -6.21 -12.56 -11.23
CA TYR A 55 -4.83 -12.92 -11.53
C TYR A 55 -4.22 -13.87 -10.50
N VAL A 56 -4.76 -13.92 -9.27
CA VAL A 56 -4.14 -14.57 -8.12
C VAL A 56 -5.10 -15.56 -7.48
N GLN A 57 -4.60 -16.77 -7.22
CA GLN A 57 -5.37 -17.80 -6.52
C GLN A 57 -5.59 -17.41 -5.05
N PRO A 58 -6.76 -17.74 -4.46
CA PRO A 58 -7.06 -17.43 -3.07
C PRO A 58 -6.05 -17.97 -2.04
N SER A 59 -5.40 -19.10 -2.36
CA SER A 59 -4.39 -19.75 -1.51
C SER A 59 -2.98 -19.17 -1.66
N ALA A 60 -2.76 -18.23 -2.58
CA ALA A 60 -1.45 -17.60 -2.75
C ALA A 60 -1.02 -16.88 -1.46
N ARG A 61 0.27 -17.01 -1.13
CA ARG A 61 0.86 -16.28 -0.01
C ARG A 61 1.17 -14.86 -0.45
N ILE A 62 0.56 -13.88 0.21
CA ILE A 62 0.66 -12.46 -0.11
C ILE A 62 1.53 -11.76 0.94
N LEU A 63 2.46 -10.92 0.51
CA LEU A 63 3.10 -9.93 1.36
C LEU A 63 2.33 -8.62 1.25
N ASP A 64 1.79 -8.14 2.36
CA ASP A 64 1.22 -6.81 2.52
C ASP A 64 2.33 -5.87 2.99
N PHE A 65 2.95 -5.18 2.03
CA PHE A 65 4.09 -4.29 2.24
C PHE A 65 3.59 -2.90 2.64
N GLY A 66 4.00 -2.44 3.82
CA GLY A 66 3.44 -1.24 4.46
C GLY A 66 2.00 -1.47 4.90
N CYS A 67 1.78 -2.55 5.66
CA CYS A 67 0.43 -3.01 6.03
C CYS A 67 -0.31 -2.07 6.99
N GLY A 68 0.40 -1.11 7.62
CA GLY A 68 -0.18 -0.14 8.55
C GLY A 68 -0.95 -0.81 9.68
N THR A 69 -2.16 -0.33 9.92
CA THR A 69 -3.10 -0.91 10.90
C THR A 69 -3.79 -2.19 10.41
N GLY A 70 -3.53 -2.62 9.17
CA GLY A 70 -4.09 -3.85 8.59
C GLY A 70 -5.38 -3.68 7.79
N LEU A 71 -5.70 -2.47 7.31
CA LEU A 71 -6.88 -2.25 6.45
C LEU A 71 -6.76 -2.98 5.10
N SER A 72 -5.56 -3.03 4.53
CA SER A 72 -5.24 -3.81 3.31
C SER A 72 -5.39 -5.31 3.56
N GLY A 73 -4.86 -5.83 4.68
CA GLY A 73 -5.04 -7.22 5.08
C GLY A 73 -6.51 -7.60 5.27
N LEU A 74 -7.31 -6.71 5.86
CA LEU A 74 -8.76 -6.91 6.01
C LEU A 74 -9.45 -7.01 4.64
N ALA A 75 -9.13 -6.10 3.71
CA ALA A 75 -9.69 -6.12 2.37
C ALA A 75 -9.31 -7.39 1.59
N LEU A 76 -8.05 -7.83 1.71
CA LEU A 76 -7.57 -9.08 1.11
C LEU A 76 -8.31 -10.31 1.68
N ARG A 77 -8.51 -10.38 3.01
CA ARG A 77 -9.30 -11.45 3.63
C ARG A 77 -10.73 -11.47 3.16
N GLN A 78 -11.39 -10.30 3.09
CA GLN A 78 -12.75 -10.16 2.57
C GLN A 78 -12.86 -10.55 1.09
N ALA A 79 -11.81 -10.33 0.31
CA ALA A 79 -11.72 -10.78 -1.08
C ALA A 79 -11.52 -12.30 -1.23
N GLY A 80 -11.23 -13.03 -0.13
CA GLY A 80 -11.08 -14.47 -0.08
C GLY A 80 -9.65 -14.98 -0.04
N PHE A 81 -8.63 -14.11 0.05
CA PHE A 81 -7.24 -14.53 0.21
C PHE A 81 -6.99 -15.06 1.63
N THR A 82 -6.28 -16.18 1.74
CA THR A 82 -6.21 -16.95 3.00
C THR A 82 -4.87 -16.83 3.74
N THR A 83 -3.79 -16.50 3.05
CA THR A 83 -2.45 -16.45 3.65
C THR A 83 -1.81 -15.10 3.38
N ILE A 84 -1.75 -14.27 4.40
CA ILE A 84 -1.25 -12.90 4.30
C ILE A 84 -0.20 -12.72 5.38
N ASP A 85 0.98 -12.27 4.99
CA ASP A 85 2.02 -11.78 5.89
C ASP A 85 2.07 -10.25 5.78
N GLY A 86 2.42 -9.56 6.85
CA GLY A 86 2.47 -8.09 6.88
C GLY A 86 3.82 -7.56 7.35
N LEU A 87 4.27 -6.50 6.71
CA LEU A 87 5.48 -5.76 7.02
C LEU A 87 5.15 -4.27 7.09
N ASP A 88 5.55 -3.60 8.16
CA ASP A 88 5.47 -2.14 8.28
C ASP A 88 6.68 -1.59 9.04
N ILE A 89 7.04 -0.33 8.82
CA ILE A 89 8.13 0.34 9.54
C ILE A 89 7.68 0.96 10.87
N SER A 90 6.36 1.17 11.05
CA SER A 90 5.77 1.80 12.24
C SER A 90 5.31 0.76 13.26
N ALA A 91 5.99 0.68 14.40
CA ALA A 91 5.61 -0.24 15.46
C ALA A 91 4.18 0.03 16.01
N PRO A 92 3.73 1.29 16.25
CA PRO A 92 2.36 1.56 16.69
C PRO A 92 1.28 1.10 15.70
N MET A 93 1.57 1.18 14.38
CA MET A 93 0.67 0.66 13.35
C MET A 93 0.59 -0.88 13.41
N LEU A 94 1.73 -1.55 13.55
CA LEU A 94 1.80 -3.02 13.67
C LEU A 94 1.07 -3.56 14.89
N GLU A 95 1.07 -2.85 16.03
CA GLU A 95 0.27 -3.21 17.20
C GLU A 95 -1.24 -3.29 16.86
N LYS A 96 -1.75 -2.35 16.08
CA LYS A 96 -3.13 -2.37 15.59
C LYS A 96 -3.38 -3.52 14.61
N ALA A 97 -2.46 -3.75 13.67
CA ALA A 97 -2.54 -4.86 12.73
C ALA A 97 -2.55 -6.22 13.46
N GLN A 98 -1.70 -6.38 14.49
CA GLN A 98 -1.63 -7.58 15.34
C GLN A 98 -2.96 -7.84 16.06
N ALA A 99 -3.58 -6.79 16.58
CA ALA A 99 -4.87 -6.90 17.29
C ALA A 99 -6.01 -7.41 16.38
N ARG A 100 -5.89 -7.22 15.06
CA ARG A 100 -6.88 -7.74 14.09
C ARG A 100 -6.81 -9.26 13.88
N GLY A 101 -5.66 -9.90 14.16
CA GLY A 101 -5.49 -11.35 13.98
C GLY A 101 -5.63 -11.84 12.54
N LEU A 102 -5.33 -11.01 11.54
CA LEU A 102 -5.54 -11.31 10.11
C LEU A 102 -4.31 -11.92 9.44
N TYR A 103 -3.13 -11.59 9.92
CA TYR A 103 -1.85 -11.95 9.33
C TYR A 103 -1.32 -13.27 9.90
N ALA A 104 -0.71 -14.09 9.05
CA ALA A 104 -0.01 -15.29 9.48
C ALA A 104 1.32 -14.93 10.18
N ASN A 105 2.03 -13.93 9.64
CA ASN A 105 3.20 -13.33 10.26
C ASN A 105 3.13 -11.81 10.14
N LEU A 106 3.58 -11.11 11.18
CA LEU A 106 3.75 -9.65 11.19
C LEU A 106 5.13 -9.32 11.75
N TRP A 107 5.82 -8.37 11.12
CA TRP A 107 7.10 -7.90 11.63
C TRP A 107 7.40 -6.46 11.23
N GLN A 108 8.25 -5.83 12.02
CA GLN A 108 8.73 -4.49 11.75
C GLN A 108 9.90 -4.54 10.77
N GLY A 109 9.82 -3.72 9.71
CA GLY A 109 10.87 -3.51 8.75
C GLY A 109 11.69 -2.26 9.00
N LEU A 110 12.66 -2.03 8.11
CA LEU A 110 13.46 -0.81 8.07
C LEU A 110 13.09 0.00 6.82
N PRO A 111 13.17 1.33 6.90
CA PRO A 111 12.94 2.19 5.74
C PRO A 111 13.90 1.85 4.59
N GLY A 112 13.35 1.78 3.36
CA GLY A 112 14.14 1.49 2.17
C GLY A 112 14.55 0.03 1.99
N GLU A 113 14.02 -0.89 2.82
CA GLU A 113 14.30 -2.32 2.76
C GLU A 113 13.03 -3.18 2.79
N ILE A 114 13.10 -4.39 2.25
CA ILE A 114 12.11 -5.45 2.51
C ILE A 114 12.73 -6.44 3.51
N THR A 115 12.89 -5.97 4.73
CA THR A 115 13.56 -6.67 5.82
C THR A 115 12.95 -8.06 6.05
N GLY A 116 13.79 -9.09 6.22
CA GLY A 116 13.33 -10.45 6.55
C GLY A 116 12.72 -11.23 5.38
N VAL A 117 12.74 -10.68 4.16
CA VAL A 117 12.25 -11.33 2.95
C VAL A 117 13.42 -11.67 2.03
N THR A 118 13.42 -12.88 1.50
CA THR A 118 14.34 -13.30 0.44
C THR A 118 13.74 -12.98 -0.93
N ALA A 119 14.57 -12.50 -1.87
CA ALA A 119 14.12 -12.25 -3.24
C ALA A 119 13.49 -13.52 -3.85
N GLY A 120 12.30 -13.38 -4.44
CA GLY A 120 11.53 -14.47 -4.99
C GLY A 120 10.69 -15.28 -3.98
N GLN A 121 10.70 -14.92 -2.70
CA GLN A 121 9.92 -15.60 -1.66
C GLN A 121 8.41 -15.45 -1.84
N TYR A 122 7.97 -14.30 -2.33
CA TYR A 122 6.55 -14.01 -2.56
C TYR A 122 6.26 -13.90 -4.05
N SER A 123 5.20 -14.57 -4.48
CA SER A 123 4.63 -14.41 -5.83
C SER A 123 3.59 -13.30 -5.90
N VAL A 124 3.20 -12.73 -4.77
CA VAL A 124 2.26 -11.61 -4.69
C VAL A 124 2.71 -10.63 -3.62
N ILE A 125 2.81 -9.36 -3.98
CA ILE A 125 3.05 -8.26 -3.04
C ILE A 125 1.96 -7.21 -3.24
N VAL A 126 1.37 -6.74 -2.15
CA VAL A 126 0.41 -5.62 -2.14
C VAL A 126 1.04 -4.44 -1.43
N ALA A 127 0.89 -3.23 -1.98
CA ALA A 127 1.39 -1.98 -1.42
C ALA A 127 0.29 -0.90 -1.51
N ALA A 128 -0.70 -0.98 -0.61
CA ALA A 128 -1.86 -0.10 -0.61
C ALA A 128 -1.54 1.24 0.07
N GLY A 129 -1.41 2.33 -0.71
CA GLY A 129 -1.12 3.67 -0.19
C GLY A 129 0.32 3.87 0.30
N VAL A 130 1.23 2.95 -0.01
CA VAL A 130 2.63 2.97 0.45
C VAL A 130 3.54 3.68 -0.54
N VAL A 131 3.54 3.25 -1.81
CA VAL A 131 4.33 3.88 -2.87
C VAL A 131 3.61 5.15 -3.29
N SER A 132 3.74 6.20 -2.48
CA SER A 132 2.96 7.43 -2.64
C SER A 132 3.65 8.64 -2.03
N LEU A 133 3.30 9.81 -2.53
CA LEU A 133 3.81 11.09 -2.06
C LEU A 133 3.54 11.24 -0.55
N GLY A 134 4.60 11.49 0.22
CA GLY A 134 4.52 11.62 1.69
C GLY A 134 4.58 10.31 2.47
N ALA A 135 4.62 9.14 1.80
CA ALA A 135 4.86 7.85 2.43
C ALA A 135 6.22 7.27 1.96
N ALA A 136 6.25 6.46 0.89
CA ALA A 136 7.51 5.93 0.38
C ALA A 136 7.85 6.53 -1.00
N PRO A 137 9.15 6.71 -1.33
CA PRO A 137 9.58 7.31 -2.58
C PRO A 137 9.28 6.41 -3.79
N PRO A 138 9.29 6.97 -5.02
CA PRO A 138 8.95 6.22 -6.23
C PRO A 138 9.85 5.01 -6.51
N GLU A 139 11.12 5.05 -6.09
CA GLU A 139 12.09 3.95 -6.23
C GLU A 139 11.69 2.70 -5.44
N THR A 140 10.78 2.83 -4.47
CA THR A 140 10.21 1.69 -3.73
C THR A 140 9.51 0.70 -4.66
N LEU A 141 8.95 1.15 -5.80
CA LEU A 141 8.42 0.23 -6.81
C LEU A 141 9.50 -0.69 -7.37
N SER A 142 10.68 -0.15 -7.72
CA SER A 142 11.81 -0.95 -8.21
C SER A 142 12.31 -1.93 -7.14
N LEU A 143 12.37 -1.50 -5.88
CA LEU A 143 12.72 -2.36 -4.75
C LEU A 143 11.73 -3.54 -4.62
N ILE A 144 10.42 -3.28 -4.66
CA ILE A 144 9.40 -4.34 -4.60
C ILE A 144 9.57 -5.33 -5.76
N LEU A 145 9.85 -4.84 -6.97
CA LEU A 145 10.09 -5.68 -8.14
C LEU A 145 11.32 -6.58 -7.96
N ASP A 146 12.38 -6.13 -7.30
CA ASP A 146 13.58 -6.94 -7.05
C ASP A 146 13.28 -8.13 -6.13
N TYR A 147 12.35 -7.99 -5.20
CA TYR A 147 11.97 -9.02 -4.24
C TYR A 147 10.81 -9.92 -4.70
N LEU A 148 9.98 -9.47 -5.64
CA LEU A 148 8.89 -10.27 -6.18
C LEU A 148 9.43 -11.47 -6.98
N ALA A 149 8.79 -12.62 -6.90
CA ALA A 149 9.15 -13.77 -7.73
C ALA A 149 8.93 -13.48 -9.23
N PRO A 150 9.75 -14.03 -10.15
CA PRO A 150 9.46 -13.96 -11.57
C PRO A 150 8.07 -14.49 -11.89
N GLY A 151 7.32 -13.78 -12.75
CA GLY A 151 5.91 -14.07 -13.06
C GLY A 151 4.93 -13.68 -11.97
N GLY A 152 5.40 -13.13 -10.84
CA GLY A 152 4.58 -12.70 -9.73
C GLY A 152 3.84 -11.39 -9.98
N PHE A 153 2.93 -11.03 -9.07
CA PHE A 153 2.01 -9.91 -9.22
C PHE A 153 2.21 -8.86 -8.12
N ILE A 154 2.09 -7.58 -8.49
CA ILE A 154 2.00 -6.47 -7.55
C ILE A 154 0.62 -5.82 -7.68
N GLY A 155 -0.05 -5.61 -6.53
CA GLY A 155 -1.21 -4.72 -6.43
C GLY A 155 -0.81 -3.45 -5.69
N LEU A 156 -0.95 -2.28 -6.32
CA LEU A 156 -0.60 -1.00 -5.70
C LEU A 156 -1.55 0.12 -6.10
N SER A 157 -1.38 1.30 -5.51
CA SER A 157 -2.16 2.47 -5.85
C SER A 157 -1.34 3.74 -5.89
N PHE A 158 -1.73 4.67 -6.78
CA PHE A 158 -1.26 6.05 -6.81
C PHE A 158 -2.47 6.99 -6.63
N ASN A 159 -2.51 7.75 -5.55
CA ASN A 159 -3.55 8.75 -5.32
C ASN A 159 -3.31 10.01 -6.17
N ASP A 160 -4.33 10.89 -6.29
CA ASP A 160 -4.25 12.08 -7.15
C ASP A 160 -3.02 12.96 -6.90
N PRO A 161 -2.58 13.28 -5.65
CA PRO A 161 -1.35 14.01 -5.42
C PRO A 161 -0.10 13.28 -5.92
N THR A 162 -0.04 11.95 -5.77
CA THR A 162 1.06 11.11 -6.26
C THR A 162 1.12 11.13 -7.79
N MET A 163 -0.03 11.03 -8.44
CA MET A 163 -0.15 11.13 -9.91
C MET A 163 0.27 12.51 -10.41
N ALA A 164 -0.19 13.57 -9.75
CA ALA A 164 0.14 14.96 -10.13
C ALA A 164 1.64 15.26 -9.98
N HIS A 165 2.34 14.60 -9.06
CA HIS A 165 3.80 14.74 -8.89
C HIS A 165 4.59 14.19 -10.08
N GLY A 166 4.10 13.17 -10.77
CA GLY A 166 4.64 12.59 -12.00
C GLY A 166 5.85 11.65 -11.84
N SER A 167 6.64 11.73 -10.76
CA SER A 167 7.83 10.87 -10.58
C SER A 167 7.49 9.39 -10.42
N TYR A 168 6.37 9.07 -9.77
CA TYR A 168 5.91 7.70 -9.55
C TYR A 168 5.52 7.01 -10.85
N ASP A 169 4.77 7.72 -11.71
CA ASP A 169 4.41 7.22 -13.04
C ASP A 169 5.63 7.15 -13.98
N ALA A 170 6.61 8.03 -13.80
CA ALA A 170 7.88 7.98 -14.53
C ALA A 170 8.68 6.71 -14.19
N VAL A 171 8.79 6.32 -12.90
CA VAL A 171 9.44 5.06 -12.50
C VAL A 171 8.67 3.87 -13.05
N LEU A 172 7.34 3.83 -12.96
CA LEU A 172 6.53 2.76 -13.55
C LEU A 172 6.78 2.63 -15.06
N THR A 173 6.75 3.74 -15.78
CA THR A 173 7.00 3.79 -17.23
C THR A 173 8.42 3.29 -17.56
N HIS A 174 9.40 3.66 -16.75
CA HIS A 174 10.79 3.18 -16.88
C HIS A 174 10.87 1.66 -16.71
N GLU A 175 10.27 1.08 -15.66
CA GLU A 175 10.28 -0.36 -15.41
C GLU A 175 9.56 -1.15 -16.52
N ILE A 176 8.46 -0.61 -17.06
CA ILE A 176 7.77 -1.18 -18.24
C ILE A 176 8.69 -1.13 -19.47
N SER A 177 9.31 0.02 -19.75
CA SER A 177 10.17 0.18 -20.93
C SER A 177 11.39 -0.72 -20.94
N ARG A 178 11.88 -1.11 -19.74
CA ARG A 178 12.98 -2.08 -19.58
C ARG A 178 12.52 -3.54 -19.66
N GLY A 179 11.23 -3.79 -19.84
CA GLY A 179 10.69 -5.14 -19.89
C GLY A 179 10.77 -5.89 -18.56
N ARG A 180 10.84 -5.16 -17.42
CA ARG A 180 10.86 -5.79 -16.09
C ARG A 180 9.47 -6.11 -15.56
N VAL A 181 8.48 -5.36 -16.04
CA VAL A 181 7.09 -5.47 -15.58
C VAL A 181 6.12 -5.21 -16.71
N GLU A 182 4.98 -5.87 -16.66
CA GLU A 182 3.82 -5.65 -17.52
C GLU A 182 2.67 -5.05 -16.70
N LEU A 183 2.05 -4.00 -17.20
CA LEU A 183 0.84 -3.41 -16.63
C LEU A 183 -0.38 -4.20 -17.13
N LEU A 184 -1.03 -4.94 -16.24
CA LEU A 184 -2.21 -5.77 -16.55
C LEU A 184 -3.53 -5.05 -16.32
N PHE A 185 -3.56 -4.15 -15.34
CA PHE A 185 -4.76 -3.41 -14.94
C PHE A 185 -4.37 -2.03 -14.42
N ARG A 186 -5.14 -1.02 -14.82
CA ARG A 186 -5.08 0.34 -14.24
C ARG A 186 -6.47 0.95 -14.33
N GLU A 187 -6.99 1.38 -13.19
CA GLU A 187 -8.30 2.02 -13.11
C GLU A 187 -8.28 3.14 -12.08
N ASN A 188 -8.71 4.33 -12.49
CA ASN A 188 -8.99 5.43 -11.58
C ASN A 188 -10.34 5.22 -10.89
N GLY A 189 -10.43 5.58 -9.62
CA GLY A 189 -11.66 5.52 -8.85
C GLY A 189 -11.48 6.07 -7.44
N LEU A 190 -12.47 5.85 -6.58
CA LEU A 190 -12.51 6.43 -5.25
C LEU A 190 -11.31 6.05 -4.39
N HIS A 191 -10.61 7.05 -3.86
CA HIS A 191 -9.61 6.92 -2.79
C HIS A 191 -10.22 7.30 -1.44
N LEU A 192 -10.68 8.55 -1.34
CA LEU A 192 -11.40 9.10 -0.20
C LEU A 192 -12.69 9.74 -0.70
N ARG A 193 -13.74 9.66 0.11
CA ARG A 193 -15.01 10.36 -0.16
C ARG A 193 -14.94 11.79 0.35
N GLU A 194 -14.29 11.98 1.50
CA GLU A 194 -14.19 13.28 2.15
C GLU A 194 -12.77 13.48 2.73
N PRO A 195 -11.93 14.43 2.24
CA PRO A 195 -12.19 15.25 1.04
C PRO A 195 -12.20 14.38 -0.22
N PRO A 196 -12.94 14.77 -1.27
CA PRO A 196 -13.01 13.97 -2.49
C PRO A 196 -11.62 13.81 -3.13
N MET A 197 -11.19 12.55 -3.30
CA MET A 197 -9.91 12.21 -3.90
C MET A 197 -9.99 10.89 -4.64
N GLY A 198 -9.36 10.81 -5.80
CA GLY A 198 -9.20 9.60 -6.58
C GLY A 198 -7.88 8.88 -6.30
N SER A 199 -7.82 7.65 -6.77
CA SER A 199 -6.56 6.90 -6.92
C SER A 199 -6.64 5.96 -8.12
N ASP A 200 -5.52 5.81 -8.80
CA ASP A 200 -5.32 4.69 -9.71
C ASP A 200 -4.98 3.45 -8.90
N VAL A 201 -5.68 2.36 -9.17
CA VAL A 201 -5.32 1.01 -8.74
C VAL A 201 -4.65 0.31 -9.91
N LEU A 202 -3.51 -0.32 -9.65
CA LEU A 202 -2.69 -0.98 -10.64
C LEU A 202 -2.42 -2.43 -10.26
N ILE A 203 -2.48 -3.33 -11.26
CA ILE A 203 -1.95 -4.69 -11.14
C ILE A 203 -0.83 -4.84 -12.17
N LEU A 204 0.33 -5.19 -11.67
CA LEU A 204 1.54 -5.39 -12.47
C LEU A 204 1.95 -6.86 -12.40
N ARG A 205 2.57 -7.37 -13.47
CA ARG A 205 3.20 -8.69 -13.49
C ARG A 205 4.70 -8.52 -13.72
N ARG A 206 5.53 -9.11 -12.86
CA ARG A 206 6.99 -9.21 -13.10
C ARG A 206 7.26 -10.15 -14.28
N LEU A 207 8.09 -9.71 -15.22
CA LEU A 207 8.54 -10.48 -16.39
C LEU A 207 9.82 -11.24 -16.10
#